data_c1eef80f338d57c97b6c4c95412f2149
#
_entry.id   c1eef80f338d57c97b6c4c95412f2149
#
_cell.length_a   1.000
_cell.length_b   1.000
_cell.length_c   1.000
_cell.angle_alpha   90.00
_cell.angle_beta   90.00
_cell.angle_gamma   90.00
#
_symmetry.space_group_name_H-M   'P 1'
#
loop_
_entity.id
_entity.type
_entity.pdbx_description
1 polymer ?
#
loop_
_entity_poly.entity_id
_entity_poly.type
_entity_poly.pdbx_seq_one_letter_code
_entity_poly.pdbx_strand_id
1 'polypeptide(L)'
;VLLLAQMSSRGNLLTPNYRDEVIAKGTTNDGVLGFIGNGARPEELGQLREKVGDGKLIWTPGVNLAVGDGEMGQRYGHPAEAVNAGSDCIIVGSGIHRASNPAEMAKKYSQVSWDALLERD
;
A
#
# COMPACT_ATOMS: atom_id res chain seq x y z
N VAL A 1 1.74 -6.97 15.01
CA VAL A 1 0.97 -5.78 14.64
C VAL A 1 1.52 -5.14 13.37
N LEU A 2 0.70 -4.32 12.70
CA LEU A 2 1.12 -3.43 11.62
C LEU A 2 1.10 -1.98 12.16
N LEU A 3 2.16 -1.23 11.90
CA LEU A 3 2.26 0.16 12.31
C LEU A 3 1.91 1.10 11.15
N LEU A 4 1.15 2.16 11.46
CA LEU A 4 0.78 3.16 10.47
C LEU A 4 1.96 4.08 10.17
N ALA A 5 2.51 3.99 8.96
CA ALA A 5 3.62 4.84 8.51
C ALA A 5 3.19 5.93 7.53
N GLN A 6 2.18 5.67 6.71
CA GLN A 6 1.64 6.62 5.72
C GLN A 6 0.12 6.60 5.69
N MET A 7 -0.50 7.69 5.28
CA MET A 7 -1.94 7.82 5.07
C MET A 7 -2.23 8.59 3.79
N SER A 8 -3.32 8.22 3.10
CA SER A 8 -3.81 8.92 1.90
C SER A 8 -4.72 10.10 2.21
N SER A 9 -5.25 10.21 3.43
CA SER A 9 -6.19 11.28 3.81
C SER A 9 -5.50 12.64 3.90
N ARG A 10 -6.18 13.66 3.38
CA ARG A 10 -5.73 15.05 3.54
C ARG A 10 -5.85 15.50 4.99
N GLY A 11 -4.93 16.34 5.44
CA GLY A 11 -4.95 16.89 6.79
C GLY A 11 -4.63 15.85 7.89
N ASN A 12 -4.03 14.73 7.53
CA ASN A 12 -3.54 13.78 8.54
C ASN A 12 -2.37 14.38 9.35
N LEU A 13 -2.14 13.84 10.52
CA LEU A 13 -1.11 14.33 11.46
C LEU A 13 0.23 13.60 11.32
N LEU A 14 0.42 12.82 10.28
CA LEU A 14 1.69 12.11 10.04
C LEU A 14 2.74 13.07 9.48
N THR A 15 3.67 13.47 10.33
CA THR A 15 4.84 14.25 9.93
C THR A 15 5.98 13.33 9.46
N PRO A 16 6.97 13.83 8.69
CA PRO A 16 8.16 13.04 8.34
C PRO A 16 8.90 12.49 9.58
N ASN A 17 8.99 13.28 10.65
CA ASN A 17 9.61 12.85 11.90
C ASN A 17 8.85 11.70 12.58
N TYR A 18 7.53 11.78 12.63
CA TYR A 18 6.68 10.70 13.14
C TYR A 18 6.90 9.41 12.37
N ARG A 19 6.89 9.48 11.04
CA ARG A 19 7.12 8.34 10.16
C ARG A 19 8.48 7.69 10.42
N ASP A 20 9.53 8.48 10.49
CA ASP A 20 10.89 7.98 10.70
C ASP A 20 11.03 7.29 12.08
N GLU A 21 10.41 7.82 13.12
CA GLU A 21 10.37 7.18 14.43
C GLU A 21 9.58 5.86 14.44
N VAL A 22 8.42 5.83 13.76
CA VAL A 22 7.61 4.62 13.64
C VAL A 22 8.40 3.52 12.93
N ILE A 23 9.09 3.85 11.85
CA ILE A 23 9.92 2.90 11.12
C ILE A 23 11.06 2.38 11.99
N ALA A 24 11.77 3.27 12.68
CA ALA A 24 12.87 2.89 13.55
C ALA A 24 12.42 1.95 14.68
N LYS A 25 11.29 2.22 15.31
CA LYS A 25 10.72 1.37 16.38
C LYS A 25 10.22 0.02 15.82
N GLY A 26 9.56 0.05 14.66
CA GLY A 26 8.97 -1.15 14.08
C GLY A 26 9.99 -2.12 13.51
N THR A 27 11.06 -1.64 12.92
CA THR A 27 12.09 -2.50 12.31
C THR A 27 12.90 -3.29 13.36
N THR A 28 12.98 -2.80 14.58
CA THR A 28 13.73 -3.43 15.68
C THR A 28 12.85 -4.20 16.66
N ASN A 29 11.54 -4.29 16.43
CA ASN A 29 10.58 -4.95 17.33
C ASN A 29 10.00 -6.21 16.69
N ASP A 30 10.23 -7.37 17.27
CA ASP A 30 9.73 -8.65 16.75
C ASP A 30 8.20 -8.78 16.79
N GLY A 31 7.51 -8.02 17.61
CA GLY A 31 6.05 -7.95 17.64
C GLY A 31 5.43 -7.17 16.48
N VAL A 32 6.25 -6.48 15.68
CA VAL A 32 5.81 -5.73 14.51
C VAL A 32 6.02 -6.56 13.26
N LEU A 33 4.92 -6.94 12.60
CA LEU A 33 4.92 -7.66 11.33
C LEU A 33 5.34 -6.77 10.16
N GLY A 34 4.91 -5.51 10.18
CA GLY A 34 5.17 -4.58 9.10
C GLY A 34 4.50 -3.24 9.30
N PHE A 35 4.32 -2.54 8.18
CA PHE A 35 3.85 -1.16 8.14
C PHE A 35 2.70 -0.99 7.16
N ILE A 36 1.87 0.04 7.41
CA ILE A 36 0.87 0.50 6.47
C ILE A 36 1.48 1.62 5.62
N GLY A 37 1.49 1.43 4.31
CA GLY A 37 1.92 2.41 3.32
C GLY A 37 0.75 3.09 2.61
N ASN A 38 1.04 4.03 1.71
CA ASN A 38 0.06 4.78 0.94
C ASN A 38 0.07 4.36 -0.54
N GLY A 39 -0.90 3.56 -0.95
CA GLY A 39 -1.00 3.08 -2.33
C GLY A 39 -1.35 4.15 -3.37
N ALA A 40 -1.85 5.30 -2.95
CA ALA A 40 -2.12 6.42 -3.84
C ALA A 40 -0.84 7.17 -4.28
N ARG A 41 0.29 6.89 -3.64
CA ARG A 41 1.56 7.56 -3.88
C ARG A 41 2.72 6.56 -4.02
N PRO A 42 2.91 5.98 -5.22
CA PRO A 42 3.94 4.98 -5.45
C PRO A 42 5.36 5.44 -5.11
N GLU A 43 5.69 6.70 -5.37
CA GLU A 43 7.01 7.27 -5.03
C GLU A 43 7.25 7.28 -3.51
N GLU A 44 6.27 7.73 -2.74
CA GLU A 44 6.38 7.72 -1.27
C GLU A 44 6.42 6.29 -0.72
N LEU A 45 5.70 5.38 -1.36
CA LEU A 45 5.71 3.97 -1.01
C LEU A 45 7.09 3.33 -1.27
N GLY A 46 7.74 3.67 -2.39
CA GLY A 46 9.10 3.25 -2.70
C GLY A 46 10.10 3.74 -1.66
N GLN A 47 10.00 4.99 -1.24
CA GLN A 47 10.83 5.55 -0.16
C GLN A 47 10.59 4.81 1.18
N LEU A 48 9.34 4.44 1.48
CA LEU A 48 9.03 3.64 2.66
C LEU A 48 9.72 2.27 2.58
N ARG A 49 9.65 1.61 1.42
CA ARG A 49 10.33 0.32 1.20
C ARG A 49 11.83 0.42 1.42
N GLU A 50 12.47 1.43 0.89
CA GLU A 50 13.90 1.66 1.08
C GLU A 50 14.27 1.79 2.57
N LYS A 51 13.48 2.55 3.33
CA LYS A 51 13.71 2.76 4.77
C LYS A 51 13.43 1.52 5.61
N VAL A 52 12.40 0.76 5.26
CA VAL A 52 12.00 -0.46 5.99
C VAL A 52 12.95 -1.63 5.68
N GLY A 53 13.46 -1.70 4.45
CA GLY A 53 14.24 -2.85 3.98
C GLY A 53 13.36 -4.09 3.74
N ASP A 54 13.96 -5.27 3.69
CA ASP A 54 13.29 -6.53 3.33
C ASP A 54 12.76 -7.33 4.52
N GLY A 55 13.08 -6.91 5.75
CA GLY A 55 12.76 -7.68 6.95
C GLY A 55 11.32 -7.55 7.46
N LYS A 56 10.54 -6.62 6.93
CA LYS A 56 9.16 -6.32 7.35
C LYS A 56 8.25 -6.13 6.15
N LEU A 57 6.98 -6.49 6.31
CA LEU A 57 5.98 -6.36 5.24
C LEU A 57 5.44 -4.92 5.15
N ILE A 58 5.08 -4.52 3.94
CA ILE A 58 4.31 -3.30 3.70
C ILE A 58 2.93 -3.67 3.17
N TRP A 59 1.91 -3.25 3.89
CA TRP A 59 0.51 -3.44 3.56
C TRP A 59 -0.07 -2.11 3.10
N THR A 60 -0.77 -2.10 1.99
CA THR A 60 -1.08 -0.86 1.29
C THR A 60 -2.56 -0.73 0.97
N PRO A 61 -3.29 0.15 1.67
CA PRO A 61 -4.59 0.63 1.23
C PRO A 61 -4.44 1.76 0.20
N GLY A 62 -5.56 2.31 -0.24
CA GLY A 62 -5.55 3.42 -1.20
C GLY A 62 -5.29 2.96 -2.63
N VAL A 63 -5.70 1.73 -2.97
CA VAL A 63 -5.59 1.17 -4.32
C VAL A 63 -6.97 0.93 -4.94
N ASN A 64 -7.07 1.12 -6.26
CA ASN A 64 -8.30 0.88 -7.01
C ASN A 64 -7.97 0.51 -8.47
N LEU A 65 -8.54 -0.57 -8.98
CA LEU A 65 -8.38 -1.01 -10.37
C LEU A 65 -8.99 -0.06 -11.40
N ALA A 66 -9.99 0.72 -10.99
CA ALA A 66 -10.66 1.70 -11.86
C ALA A 66 -9.86 3.01 -12.03
N VAL A 67 -8.72 3.15 -11.36
CA VAL A 67 -7.84 4.31 -11.53
C VAL A 67 -7.19 4.22 -12.91
N GLY A 68 -7.72 5.01 -13.84
CA GLY A 68 -7.04 5.38 -15.06
C GLY A 68 -6.32 6.71 -14.87
N ASP A 69 -5.72 7.21 -15.94
CA ASP A 69 -4.90 8.42 -15.97
C ASP A 69 -5.69 9.70 -15.62
N GLY A 70 -6.11 9.91 -14.37
CA GLY A 70 -6.65 11.21 -14.11
C GLY A 70 -7.43 11.45 -12.82
N GLU A 71 -8.74 11.36 -12.84
CA GLU A 71 -9.59 12.02 -11.83
C GLU A 71 -9.50 11.45 -10.41
N MET A 72 -9.17 10.18 -10.26
CA MET A 72 -9.02 9.54 -8.94
C MET A 72 -7.57 9.38 -8.49
N GLY A 73 -6.60 9.74 -9.29
CA GLY A 73 -5.17 9.59 -9.03
C GLY A 73 -4.64 10.32 -7.79
N GLN A 74 -5.44 11.20 -7.17
CA GLN A 74 -5.09 11.86 -5.90
C GLN A 74 -5.50 11.06 -4.65
N ARG A 75 -6.48 10.14 -4.76
CA ARG A 75 -7.00 9.36 -3.64
C ARG A 75 -6.63 7.89 -3.69
N TYR A 76 -6.44 7.36 -4.89
CA TYR A 76 -6.15 5.95 -5.12
C TYR A 76 -5.04 5.80 -6.14
N GLY A 77 -4.23 4.76 -5.99
CA GLY A 77 -3.28 4.31 -6.98
C GLY A 77 -3.70 2.98 -7.60
N HIS A 78 -3.08 2.60 -8.71
CA HIS A 78 -3.31 1.28 -9.30
C HIS A 78 -2.61 0.20 -8.45
N PRO A 79 -3.25 -0.95 -8.17
CA PRO A 79 -2.65 -1.98 -7.33
C PRO A 79 -1.31 -2.51 -7.85
N ALA A 80 -1.15 -2.66 -9.16
CA ALA A 80 0.14 -3.07 -9.74
C ALA A 80 1.26 -2.07 -9.48
N GLU A 81 0.98 -0.78 -9.55
CA GLU A 81 1.96 0.28 -9.24
C GLU A 81 2.38 0.25 -7.77
N ALA A 82 1.42 0.02 -6.87
CA ALA A 82 1.72 -0.12 -5.44
C ALA A 82 2.63 -1.34 -5.19
N VAL A 83 2.35 -2.47 -5.80
CA VAL A 83 3.18 -3.68 -5.68
C VAL A 83 4.57 -3.44 -6.28
N ASN A 84 4.67 -2.85 -7.46
CA ASN A 84 5.95 -2.52 -8.09
C ASN A 84 6.79 -1.54 -7.26
N ALA A 85 6.13 -0.63 -6.55
CA ALA A 85 6.79 0.31 -5.65
C ALA A 85 7.26 -0.31 -4.32
N GLY A 86 6.85 -1.55 -4.01
CA GLY A 86 7.35 -2.26 -2.83
C GLY A 86 6.29 -2.73 -1.84
N SER A 87 5.00 -2.64 -2.16
CA SER A 87 3.94 -3.24 -1.35
C SER A 87 4.00 -4.77 -1.43
N ASP A 88 3.86 -5.44 -0.31
CA ASP A 88 3.76 -6.91 -0.25
C ASP A 88 2.31 -7.38 -0.24
N CYS A 89 1.42 -6.59 0.33
CA CYS A 89 -0.01 -6.90 0.41
C CYS A 89 -0.84 -5.65 0.12
N ILE A 90 -1.87 -5.78 -0.69
CA ILE A 90 -2.84 -4.71 -0.89
C ILE A 90 -4.06 -4.89 0.03
N ILE A 91 -4.62 -3.78 0.48
CA ILE A 91 -5.85 -3.75 1.28
C ILE A 91 -6.93 -3.08 0.44
N VAL A 92 -7.97 -3.82 0.11
CA VAL A 92 -9.04 -3.34 -0.75
C VAL A 92 -10.38 -3.39 -0.02
N GLY A 93 -11.04 -2.25 0.08
CA GLY A 93 -12.37 -2.11 0.69
C GLY A 93 -13.46 -1.95 -0.36
N SER A 94 -13.85 -0.71 -0.61
CA SER A 94 -14.98 -0.38 -1.49
C SER A 94 -14.84 -0.87 -2.93
N GLY A 95 -13.62 -0.99 -3.44
CA GLY A 95 -13.37 -1.54 -4.77
C GLY A 95 -13.87 -2.98 -4.94
N ILE A 96 -13.97 -3.73 -3.86
CA ILE A 96 -14.51 -5.08 -3.85
C ILE A 96 -15.97 -5.09 -3.38
N HIS A 97 -16.25 -4.61 -2.15
CA HIS A 97 -17.56 -4.81 -1.55
C HIS A 97 -18.70 -4.01 -2.22
N ARG A 98 -18.39 -2.96 -2.98
CA ARG A 98 -19.38 -2.20 -3.77
C ARG A 98 -19.51 -2.67 -5.22
N ALA A 99 -18.71 -3.62 -5.64
CA ALA A 99 -18.78 -4.17 -6.99
C ALA A 99 -20.09 -4.99 -7.17
N SER A 100 -20.59 -5.04 -8.40
CA SER A 100 -21.76 -5.87 -8.74
C SER A 100 -21.50 -7.36 -8.51
N ASN A 101 -20.27 -7.82 -8.70
CA ASN A 101 -19.82 -9.15 -8.35
C ASN A 101 -18.53 -9.07 -7.52
N PRO A 102 -18.62 -9.00 -6.18
CA PRO A 102 -17.45 -8.88 -5.30
C PRO A 102 -16.45 -10.04 -5.44
N ALA A 103 -16.92 -11.25 -5.65
CA ALA A 103 -16.04 -12.42 -5.77
C ALA A 103 -15.16 -12.34 -7.02
N GLU A 104 -15.72 -11.96 -8.15
CA GLU A 104 -14.94 -11.74 -9.39
C GLU A 104 -13.99 -10.56 -9.25
N MET A 105 -14.43 -9.49 -8.60
CA MET A 105 -13.58 -8.32 -8.40
C MET A 105 -12.39 -8.65 -7.49
N ALA A 106 -12.61 -9.43 -6.43
CA ALA A 106 -11.51 -9.88 -5.57
C ALA A 106 -10.48 -10.71 -6.36
N LYS A 107 -10.93 -11.57 -7.27
CA LYS A 107 -10.04 -12.34 -8.15
C LYS A 107 -9.21 -11.42 -9.06
N LYS A 108 -9.81 -10.38 -9.62
CA LYS A 108 -9.09 -9.40 -10.46
C LYS A 108 -8.01 -8.66 -9.68
N TYR A 109 -8.32 -8.17 -8.49
CA TYR A 109 -7.31 -7.54 -7.62
C TYR A 109 -6.18 -8.50 -7.27
N SER A 110 -6.51 -9.74 -6.92
CA SER A 110 -5.53 -10.77 -6.61
C SER A 110 -4.62 -11.04 -7.82
N GLN A 111 -5.19 -11.25 -9.00
CA GLN A 111 -4.43 -11.57 -10.21
C GLN A 111 -3.48 -10.44 -10.61
N VAL A 112 -4.00 -9.21 -10.70
CA VAL A 112 -3.20 -8.03 -11.08
C VAL A 112 -2.04 -7.81 -10.10
N SER A 113 -2.29 -7.99 -8.82
CA SER A 113 -1.26 -7.78 -7.79
C SER A 113 -0.23 -8.91 -7.79
N TRP A 114 -0.66 -10.14 -8.02
CA TRP A 114 0.23 -11.29 -8.12
C TRP A 114 1.14 -11.20 -9.34
N ASP A 115 0.59 -10.83 -10.49
CA ASP A 115 1.37 -10.67 -11.73
C ASP A 115 2.44 -9.58 -11.54
N ALA A 116 2.07 -8.44 -10.94
CA ALA A 116 3.02 -7.39 -10.61
C ALA A 116 4.11 -7.84 -9.63
N LEU A 117 3.75 -8.67 -8.63
CA LEU A 117 4.71 -9.22 -7.68
C LEU A 117 5.74 -10.13 -8.37
N LEU A 118 5.29 -10.96 -9.31
CA LEU A 118 6.17 -11.85 -10.07
C LEU A 118 7.12 -11.06 -10.98
N GLU A 119 6.66 -9.94 -11.56
CA GLU A 119 7.47 -9.08 -12.42
C GLU A 119 8.48 -8.23 -11.63
N ARG A 120 8.18 -7.89 -10.37
CA ARG A 120 9.04 -7.05 -9.51
C ARG A 120 10.41 -7.67 -9.24
N ASP A 121 10.46 -8.95 -9.17
CA ASP A 121 11.68 -9.71 -8.90
C ASP A 121 12.37 -10.13 -10.21
#